data_c7d122d4231f7c99efc25ecb10465ef9
#
_entry.id   c7d122d4231f7c99efc25ecb10465ef9
#
_cell.length_a   1.000
_cell.length_b   1.000
_cell.length_c   1.000
_cell.angle_alpha   90.00
_cell.angle_beta   90.00
_cell.angle_gamma   90.00
#
_symmetry.space_group_name_H-M   'P 1'
#
loop_
_entity.id
_entity.type
_entity.pdbx_description
1 polymer ?
#
loop_
_entity_poly.entity_id
_entity_poly.type
_entity_poly.pdbx_seq_one_letter_code
_entity_poly.pdbx_strand_id
1 'polypeptide(L)'
;MTTSPPAASTRRAPAGAAEPEPSTTRYLGAGGTLRLEPPRLRTTADPKEERHATWFELFFDLVFAASVSELGAALARDPSGPVFARFTALFVVIVWAWVLYVLYANRFDTDDLVFRLAKSGAMLAIATIAVNLHQAMAGRGGAVAFAAGYVVLRSLLIGLYVRARRHVAGQGRKLAETYIAGYTATTGLWLASIFVPSPPRYAVWFVAMVIDLAIPTHAWAALKEHSVVVSHLTERYGTFFIIVLGGSSAAVVRGSLASTSRSNRGSSPSMVS
;
A
#
# COMPACT_ATOMS: atom_id res chain seq x y z
N MET A 1 47.24 69.92 -25.09
CA MET A 1 45.83 69.89 -24.73
C MET A 1 45.51 68.49 -24.34
N THR A 2 45.60 68.21 -23.03
CA THR A 2 45.39 66.92 -22.42
C THR A 2 44.09 66.98 -21.61
N THR A 3 43.05 66.31 -22.02
CA THR A 3 41.78 66.24 -21.31
C THR A 3 41.73 64.92 -20.51
N SER A 4 41.75 65.05 -19.18
CA SER A 4 41.56 63.96 -18.24
C SER A 4 40.11 63.48 -18.24
N PRO A 5 39.84 62.20 -18.08
CA PRO A 5 38.47 61.69 -17.95
C PRO A 5 37.94 61.89 -16.50
N PRO A 6 36.63 62.04 -16.35
CA PRO A 6 36.02 62.29 -15.05
C PRO A 6 35.98 61.01 -14.16
N ALA A 7 36.13 61.20 -12.84
CA ALA A 7 36.14 60.22 -11.80
C ALA A 7 34.79 59.46 -11.69
N ALA A 8 34.87 58.12 -11.66
CA ALA A 8 33.73 57.23 -11.40
C ALA A 8 33.29 57.36 -9.95
N SER A 9 32.06 57.80 -9.76
CA SER A 9 31.36 57.83 -8.48
C SER A 9 31.05 56.37 -8.00
N THR A 10 31.79 55.91 -7.05
CA THR A 10 31.50 54.67 -6.30
C THR A 10 30.24 54.86 -5.44
N ARG A 11 29.10 54.46 -5.95
CA ARG A 11 27.89 54.28 -5.10
C ARG A 11 28.13 53.12 -4.16
N ARG A 12 28.34 53.45 -2.86
CA ARG A 12 28.29 52.49 -1.74
C ARG A 12 26.89 51.88 -1.72
N ALA A 13 26.80 50.56 -1.87
CA ALA A 13 25.59 49.82 -1.59
C ALA A 13 25.26 49.91 -0.09
N PRO A 14 23.97 50.00 0.28
CA PRO A 14 23.59 49.97 1.68
C PRO A 14 23.90 48.59 2.28
N ALA A 15 24.74 48.58 3.32
CA ALA A 15 24.95 47.43 4.18
C ALA A 15 23.64 47.16 4.96
N GLY A 16 23.14 45.94 4.91
CA GLY A 16 22.05 45.51 5.79
C GLY A 16 20.86 44.86 5.14
N ALA A 17 21.04 44.10 4.05
CA ALA A 17 20.10 43.04 3.77
C ALA A 17 20.58 41.79 4.54
N ALA A 18 20.02 41.58 5.73
CA ALA A 18 20.18 40.32 6.45
C ALA A 18 19.69 39.20 5.51
N GLU A 19 20.58 38.27 5.12
CA GLU A 19 20.17 37.03 4.51
C GLU A 19 19.09 36.40 5.40
N PRO A 20 17.95 35.92 4.82
CA PRO A 20 16.97 35.24 5.65
C PRO A 20 17.67 33.98 6.20
N GLU A 21 17.87 33.99 7.50
CA GLU A 21 18.31 32.83 8.29
C GLU A 21 17.48 31.62 7.80
N PRO A 22 18.12 30.50 7.43
CA PRO A 22 17.38 29.28 7.10
C PRO A 22 16.56 28.92 8.34
N SER A 23 15.24 29.02 8.21
CA SER A 23 14.30 28.81 9.31
C SER A 23 14.53 27.41 9.89
N THR A 24 15.26 27.36 10.99
CA THR A 24 15.59 26.15 11.79
C THR A 24 14.33 25.45 12.33
N THR A 25 13.16 26.04 12.10
CA THR A 25 11.87 25.51 12.54
C THR A 25 11.35 24.34 11.69
N ARG A 26 12.00 24.01 10.59
CA ARG A 26 11.55 22.92 9.69
C ARG A 26 12.02 21.51 10.07
N TYR A 27 12.98 21.37 10.96
CA TYR A 27 13.54 20.07 11.35
C TYR A 27 12.98 19.49 12.65
N LEU A 28 12.08 20.18 13.35
CA LEU A 28 11.41 19.67 14.55
C LEU A 28 10.03 19.03 14.26
N GLY A 29 9.81 18.52 13.07
CA GLY A 29 8.59 17.79 12.69
C GLY A 29 8.45 16.38 13.28
N ALA A 30 9.23 16.01 14.30
CA ALA A 30 9.05 14.74 15.02
C ALA A 30 7.96 14.81 16.11
N GLY A 31 7.34 15.96 16.33
CA GLY A 31 6.16 16.13 17.16
C GLY A 31 4.91 16.13 16.30
N GLY A 32 4.32 14.95 16.06
CA GLY A 32 3.11 14.80 15.29
C GLY A 32 1.94 15.57 15.89
N THR A 33 1.79 16.84 15.51
CA THR A 33 0.54 17.55 15.74
C THR A 33 -0.54 16.84 14.95
N LEU A 34 -1.59 16.37 15.64
CA LEU A 34 -2.79 15.75 15.07
C LEU A 34 -3.56 16.81 14.26
N ARG A 35 -3.04 17.20 13.10
CA ARG A 35 -3.67 18.18 12.22
C ARG A 35 -4.62 17.45 11.27
N LEU A 36 -5.81 18.04 11.10
CA LEU A 36 -6.75 17.67 10.05
C LEU A 36 -6.41 18.53 8.82
N GLU A 37 -5.61 17.99 7.92
CA GLU A 37 -5.26 18.67 6.67
C GLU A 37 -6.11 18.12 5.51
N PRO A 38 -6.67 19.00 4.65
CA PRO A 38 -7.44 18.55 3.50
C PRO A 38 -6.52 17.85 2.49
N PRO A 39 -6.95 16.72 1.90
CA PRO A 39 -6.21 16.06 0.83
C PRO A 39 -6.05 16.99 -0.37
N ARG A 40 -4.81 17.07 -0.89
CA ARG A 40 -4.48 17.85 -2.09
C ARG A 40 -4.07 16.90 -3.20
N LEU A 41 -4.53 17.19 -4.43
CA LEU A 41 -4.06 16.46 -5.61
C LEU A 41 -2.61 16.87 -5.89
N ARG A 42 -1.70 15.91 -6.01
CA ARG A 42 -0.32 16.18 -6.44
C ARG A 42 -0.30 16.59 -7.89
N THR A 43 0.40 17.69 -8.17
CA THR A 43 0.70 18.17 -9.51
C THR A 43 2.20 18.04 -9.77
N THR A 44 2.59 17.90 -11.05
CA THR A 44 4.00 17.86 -11.49
C THR A 44 4.76 19.17 -11.22
N ALA A 45 4.05 20.24 -10.88
CA ALA A 45 4.63 21.55 -10.56
C ALA A 45 5.08 21.70 -9.10
N ASP A 46 4.72 20.75 -8.22
CA ASP A 46 5.22 20.78 -6.84
C ASP A 46 6.72 20.50 -6.83
N PRO A 47 7.54 21.38 -6.20
CA PRO A 47 8.97 21.17 -6.13
C PRO A 47 9.25 19.78 -5.54
N LYS A 48 10.24 19.09 -6.11
CA LYS A 48 10.73 17.79 -5.67
C LYS A 48 11.23 17.87 -4.21
N GLU A 49 10.34 17.89 -3.26
CA GLU A 49 10.70 17.47 -1.91
C GLU A 49 10.95 15.96 -1.99
N GLU A 50 12.18 15.55 -1.83
CA GLU A 50 12.57 14.16 -1.61
C GLU A 50 11.89 13.69 -0.32
N ARG A 51 10.66 13.22 -0.44
CA ARG A 51 9.91 12.68 0.69
C ARG A 51 10.37 11.25 0.92
N HIS A 52 11.25 11.08 1.89
CA HIS A 52 11.54 9.75 2.40
C HIS A 52 10.26 9.10 2.94
N ALA A 53 10.11 7.80 2.68
CA ALA A 53 8.99 7.02 3.21
C ALA A 53 8.92 7.19 4.74
N THR A 54 7.76 7.56 5.27
CA THR A 54 7.60 7.71 6.70
C THR A 54 7.68 6.33 7.38
N TRP A 55 8.12 6.28 8.64
CA TRP A 55 8.11 5.04 9.45
C TRP A 55 6.75 4.36 9.45
N PHE A 56 5.68 5.13 9.39
CA PHE A 56 4.32 4.63 9.33
C PHE A 56 4.01 3.95 7.99
N GLU A 57 4.55 4.46 6.88
CA GLU A 57 4.42 3.83 5.57
C GLU A 57 5.19 2.52 5.49
N LEU A 58 6.41 2.49 6.04
CA LEU A 58 7.22 1.27 6.13
C LEU A 58 6.53 0.21 7.01
N PHE A 59 5.92 0.62 8.12
CA PHE A 59 5.17 -0.30 8.97
C PHE A 59 3.94 -0.87 8.27
N PHE A 60 3.22 -0.04 7.51
CA PHE A 60 2.10 -0.49 6.67
C PHE A 60 2.56 -1.55 5.65
N ASP A 61 3.66 -1.28 4.95
CA ASP A 61 4.21 -2.21 3.96
C ASP A 61 4.66 -3.53 4.61
N LEU A 62 5.24 -3.46 5.82
CA LEU A 62 5.65 -4.64 6.60
C LEU A 62 4.46 -5.53 6.99
N VAL A 63 3.33 -4.95 7.40
CA VAL A 63 2.13 -5.72 7.78
C VAL A 63 1.56 -6.49 6.59
N PHE A 64 1.54 -5.87 5.39
CA PHE A 64 1.15 -6.56 4.16
C PHE A 64 2.14 -7.65 3.77
N ALA A 65 3.44 -7.38 3.86
CA ALA A 65 4.48 -8.36 3.55
C ALA A 65 4.45 -9.56 4.52
N ALA A 66 4.17 -9.32 5.81
CA ALA A 66 3.96 -10.40 6.78
C ALA A 66 2.77 -11.30 6.40
N SER A 67 1.66 -10.71 5.93
CA SER A 67 0.50 -11.46 5.45
C SER A 67 0.84 -12.34 4.24
N VAL A 68 1.65 -11.85 3.31
CA VAL A 68 2.14 -12.63 2.16
C VAL A 68 3.10 -13.75 2.62
N SER A 69 3.92 -13.48 3.64
CA SER A 69 4.83 -14.50 4.22
C SER A 69 4.06 -15.64 4.87
N GLU A 70 2.94 -15.37 5.56
CA GLU A 70 2.04 -16.40 6.09
C GLU A 70 1.41 -17.24 4.98
N LEU A 71 1.06 -16.60 3.86
CA LEU A 71 0.57 -17.30 2.67
C LEU A 71 1.63 -18.25 2.10
N GLY A 72 2.88 -17.80 2.01
CA GLY A 72 4.02 -18.62 1.59
C GLY A 72 4.30 -19.78 2.55
N ALA A 73 4.19 -19.56 3.86
CA ALA A 73 4.32 -20.61 4.86
C ALA A 73 3.22 -21.69 4.74
N ALA A 74 1.99 -21.30 4.38
CA ALA A 74 0.91 -22.25 4.13
C ALA A 74 1.18 -23.12 2.89
N LEU A 75 1.69 -22.52 1.82
CA LEU A 75 2.10 -23.23 0.60
C LEU A 75 3.25 -24.21 0.87
N ALA A 76 4.23 -23.82 1.68
CA ALA A 76 5.38 -24.68 2.02
C ALA A 76 4.99 -25.95 2.78
N ARG A 77 3.84 -25.95 3.49
CA ARG A 77 3.31 -27.13 4.20
C ARG A 77 2.65 -28.16 3.31
N ASP A 78 2.03 -27.69 2.22
CA ASP A 78 1.36 -28.52 1.22
C ASP A 78 1.57 -27.90 -0.17
N PRO A 79 2.64 -28.30 -0.89
CA PRO A 79 2.97 -27.73 -2.20
C PRO A 79 2.17 -28.40 -3.35
N SER A 80 0.93 -28.81 -3.10
CA SER A 80 0.07 -29.40 -4.13
C SER A 80 -0.45 -28.35 -5.12
N GLY A 81 -0.78 -28.79 -6.35
CA GLY A 81 -1.30 -27.89 -7.39
C GLY A 81 -2.51 -27.07 -6.98
N PRO A 82 -3.54 -27.66 -6.33
CA PRO A 82 -4.69 -26.90 -5.83
C PRO A 82 -4.33 -25.84 -4.76
N VAL A 83 -3.37 -26.15 -3.89
CA VAL A 83 -2.91 -25.18 -2.87
C VAL A 83 -2.09 -24.07 -3.52
N PHE A 84 -1.27 -24.39 -4.52
CA PHE A 84 -0.55 -23.39 -5.31
C PHE A 84 -1.50 -22.42 -6.03
N ALA A 85 -2.58 -22.94 -6.65
CA ALA A 85 -3.58 -22.09 -7.31
C ALA A 85 -4.28 -21.15 -6.31
N ARG A 86 -4.63 -21.64 -5.12
CA ARG A 86 -5.20 -20.80 -4.04
C ARG A 86 -4.21 -19.76 -3.54
N PHE A 87 -2.95 -20.16 -3.36
CA PHE A 87 -1.86 -19.24 -3.00
C PHE A 87 -1.79 -18.09 -4.00
N THR A 88 -1.70 -18.39 -5.30
CA THR A 88 -1.59 -17.38 -6.35
C THR A 88 -2.79 -16.44 -6.36
N ALA A 89 -4.00 -16.97 -6.24
CA ALA A 89 -5.22 -16.17 -6.20
C ALA A 89 -5.23 -15.20 -4.99
N LEU A 90 -4.96 -15.69 -3.79
CA LEU A 90 -4.94 -14.88 -2.57
C LEU A 90 -3.78 -13.88 -2.55
N PHE A 91 -2.62 -14.29 -3.07
CA PHE A 91 -1.44 -13.42 -3.24
C PHE A 91 -1.78 -12.21 -4.11
N VAL A 92 -2.39 -12.43 -5.28
CA VAL A 92 -2.79 -11.35 -6.18
C VAL A 92 -3.76 -10.39 -5.48
N VAL A 93 -4.75 -10.90 -4.75
CA VAL A 93 -5.74 -10.07 -4.03
C VAL A 93 -5.07 -9.22 -2.94
N ILE A 94 -4.18 -9.80 -2.14
CA ILE A 94 -3.49 -9.08 -1.06
C ILE A 94 -2.54 -8.01 -1.61
N VAL A 95 -1.71 -8.37 -2.59
CA VAL A 95 -0.78 -7.43 -3.22
C VAL A 95 -1.53 -6.31 -3.92
N TRP A 96 -2.64 -6.65 -4.61
CA TRP A 96 -3.47 -5.63 -5.26
C TRP A 96 -4.07 -4.65 -4.25
N ALA A 97 -4.57 -5.13 -3.12
CA ALA A 97 -5.05 -4.26 -2.04
C ALA A 97 -3.97 -3.29 -1.57
N TRP A 98 -2.74 -3.76 -1.39
CA TRP A 98 -1.59 -2.91 -1.07
C TRP A 98 -1.33 -1.86 -2.16
N VAL A 99 -1.30 -2.28 -3.44
CA VAL A 99 -1.14 -1.38 -4.59
C VAL A 99 -2.16 -0.24 -4.57
N LEU A 100 -3.42 -0.52 -4.26
CA LEU A 100 -4.47 0.49 -4.24
C LEU A 100 -4.24 1.58 -3.17
N TYR A 101 -3.74 1.20 -1.99
CA TYR A 101 -3.37 2.16 -0.95
C TYR A 101 -2.13 2.97 -1.33
N VAL A 102 -1.16 2.35 -2.00
CA VAL A 102 0.02 3.03 -2.54
C VAL A 102 -0.38 4.04 -3.62
N LEU A 103 -1.26 3.66 -4.53
CA LEU A 103 -1.78 4.55 -5.58
C LEU A 103 -2.54 5.74 -4.99
N TYR A 104 -3.35 5.53 -3.94
CA TYR A 104 -4.01 6.61 -3.23
C TYR A 104 -2.99 7.58 -2.62
N ALA A 105 -2.03 7.07 -1.85
CA ALA A 105 -1.00 7.87 -1.18
C ALA A 105 -0.10 8.64 -2.16
N ASN A 106 0.12 8.09 -3.37
CA ASN A 106 0.90 8.75 -4.40
C ASN A 106 0.12 9.88 -5.13
N ARG A 107 -1.20 9.76 -5.19
CA ARG A 107 -2.09 10.74 -5.85
C ARG A 107 -2.49 11.88 -4.95
N PHE A 108 -2.76 11.58 -3.70
CA PHE A 108 -3.26 12.56 -2.73
C PHE A 108 -2.22 12.76 -1.65
N ASP A 109 -1.67 13.98 -1.59
CA ASP A 109 -0.72 14.35 -0.54
C ASP A 109 -1.49 14.55 0.76
N THR A 110 -1.48 13.53 1.61
CA THR A 110 -2.12 13.56 2.93
C THR A 110 -1.31 12.75 3.92
N ASP A 111 -0.89 13.38 5.01
CA ASP A 111 -0.31 12.71 6.17
C ASP A 111 -0.99 13.22 7.44
N ASP A 112 -2.31 13.27 7.41
CA ASP A 112 -3.13 13.75 8.51
C ASP A 112 -3.70 12.60 9.37
N LEU A 113 -4.33 12.96 10.49
CA LEU A 113 -4.92 12.00 11.44
C LEU A 113 -5.89 11.03 10.77
N VAL A 114 -6.78 11.53 9.87
CA VAL A 114 -7.80 10.67 9.23
C VAL A 114 -7.14 9.62 8.34
N PHE A 115 -6.12 10.02 7.58
CA PHE A 115 -5.36 9.10 6.74
C PHE A 115 -4.62 8.04 7.57
N ARG A 116 -3.97 8.46 8.66
CA ARG A 116 -3.28 7.56 9.59
C ARG A 116 -4.24 6.58 10.25
N LEU A 117 -5.42 7.03 10.71
CA LEU A 117 -6.45 6.16 11.28
C LEU A 117 -7.00 5.17 10.24
N ALA A 118 -7.28 5.61 9.02
CA ALA A 118 -7.72 4.72 7.95
C ALA A 118 -6.66 3.67 7.60
N LYS A 119 -5.38 4.04 7.53
CA LYS A 119 -4.27 3.09 7.33
C LYS A 119 -4.12 2.12 8.52
N SER A 120 -4.25 2.60 9.76
CA SER A 120 -4.22 1.73 10.95
C SER A 120 -5.38 0.73 10.92
N GLY A 121 -6.58 1.17 10.55
CA GLY A 121 -7.73 0.28 10.33
C GLY A 121 -7.47 -0.74 9.22
N ALA A 122 -6.81 -0.34 8.14
CA ALA A 122 -6.41 -1.24 7.06
C ALA A 122 -5.37 -2.27 7.53
N MET A 123 -4.41 -1.89 8.37
CA MET A 123 -3.46 -2.82 8.99
C MET A 123 -4.16 -3.85 9.88
N LEU A 124 -5.16 -3.44 10.66
CA LEU A 124 -5.96 -4.37 11.46
C LEU A 124 -6.77 -5.32 10.59
N ALA A 125 -7.36 -4.82 9.50
CA ALA A 125 -8.11 -5.64 8.56
C ALA A 125 -7.21 -6.69 7.89
N ILE A 126 -6.03 -6.30 7.40
CA ILE A 126 -5.09 -7.25 6.79
C ILE A 126 -4.50 -8.23 7.80
N ALA A 127 -4.25 -7.81 9.04
CA ALA A 127 -3.83 -8.72 10.11
C ALA A 127 -4.91 -9.76 10.42
N THR A 128 -6.18 -9.36 10.44
CA THR A 128 -7.32 -10.28 10.60
C THR A 128 -7.41 -11.26 9.42
N ILE A 129 -7.18 -10.79 8.20
CA ILE A 129 -7.08 -11.64 7.02
C ILE A 129 -5.95 -12.65 7.19
N ALA A 130 -4.75 -12.22 7.61
CA ALA A 130 -3.58 -13.07 7.77
C ALA A 130 -3.81 -14.22 8.76
N VAL A 131 -4.43 -13.94 9.90
CA VAL A 131 -4.77 -14.98 10.90
C VAL A 131 -5.71 -16.05 10.35
N ASN A 132 -6.67 -15.65 9.48
CA ASN A 132 -7.64 -16.58 8.89
C ASN A 132 -7.14 -17.23 7.58
N LEU A 133 -5.99 -16.80 7.08
CA LEU A 133 -5.47 -17.20 5.77
C LEU A 133 -5.20 -18.70 5.68
N HIS A 134 -4.69 -19.28 6.77
CA HIS A 134 -4.43 -20.72 6.84
C HIS A 134 -5.71 -21.56 6.67
N GLN A 135 -6.83 -21.14 7.27
CA GLN A 135 -8.13 -21.78 7.10
C GLN A 135 -8.69 -21.59 5.70
N ALA A 136 -8.48 -20.40 5.11
CA ALA A 136 -8.87 -20.11 3.72
C ALA A 136 -8.09 -20.99 2.73
N MET A 137 -6.79 -21.17 2.94
CA MET A 137 -5.93 -22.05 2.14
C MET A 137 -6.34 -23.51 2.25
N ALA A 138 -6.73 -23.98 3.45
CA ALA A 138 -7.18 -25.34 3.67
C ALA A 138 -8.62 -25.62 3.18
N GLY A 139 -9.34 -24.62 2.68
CA GLY A 139 -10.75 -24.75 2.27
C GLY A 139 -11.73 -24.93 3.44
N ARG A 140 -11.32 -24.63 4.66
CA ARG A 140 -12.05 -24.90 5.92
C ARG A 140 -12.79 -23.67 6.46
N GLY A 141 -13.56 -22.96 5.63
CA GLY A 141 -14.43 -21.89 6.12
C GLY A 141 -13.81 -20.49 6.24
N GLY A 142 -12.51 -20.33 6.13
CA GLY A 142 -11.83 -19.03 6.21
C GLY A 142 -12.15 -18.03 5.08
N ALA A 143 -12.82 -18.50 4.02
CA ALA A 143 -13.16 -17.66 2.87
C ALA A 143 -14.13 -16.51 3.21
N VAL A 144 -15.07 -16.73 4.14
CA VAL A 144 -16.00 -15.68 4.59
C VAL A 144 -15.27 -14.62 5.40
N ALA A 145 -14.42 -15.02 6.33
CA ALA A 145 -13.61 -14.10 7.14
C ALA A 145 -12.63 -13.30 6.26
N PHE A 146 -12.04 -13.95 5.25
CA PHE A 146 -11.20 -13.29 4.26
C PHE A 146 -11.98 -12.23 3.49
N ALA A 147 -13.15 -12.58 2.93
CA ALA A 147 -13.99 -11.65 2.17
C ALA A 147 -14.45 -10.48 3.06
N ALA A 148 -14.86 -10.73 4.30
CA ALA A 148 -15.28 -9.70 5.24
C ALA A 148 -14.12 -8.74 5.56
N GLY A 149 -12.94 -9.24 5.87
CA GLY A 149 -11.74 -8.43 6.09
C GLY A 149 -11.37 -7.59 4.85
N TYR A 150 -11.49 -8.17 3.66
CA TYR A 150 -11.26 -7.47 2.41
C TYR A 150 -12.29 -6.35 2.16
N VAL A 151 -13.57 -6.58 2.46
CA VAL A 151 -14.62 -5.56 2.41
C VAL A 151 -14.31 -4.40 3.35
N VAL A 152 -13.88 -4.66 4.59
CA VAL A 152 -13.48 -3.61 5.54
C VAL A 152 -12.31 -2.81 4.99
N LEU A 153 -11.26 -3.48 4.52
CA LEU A 153 -10.09 -2.85 3.93
C LEU A 153 -10.47 -1.92 2.76
N ARG A 154 -11.34 -2.39 1.87
CA ARG A 154 -11.83 -1.63 0.71
C ARG A 154 -12.72 -0.46 1.11
N SER A 155 -13.59 -0.65 2.11
CA SER A 155 -14.47 0.42 2.61
C SER A 155 -13.69 1.59 3.19
N LEU A 156 -12.59 1.32 3.90
CA LEU A 156 -11.68 2.34 4.39
C LEU A 156 -11.03 3.13 3.24
N LEU A 157 -10.59 2.45 2.20
CA LEU A 157 -10.03 3.10 1.01
C LEU A 157 -11.07 3.96 0.28
N ILE A 158 -12.30 3.46 0.10
CA ILE A 158 -13.41 4.22 -0.48
C ILE A 158 -13.68 5.47 0.36
N GLY A 159 -13.68 5.36 1.69
CA GLY A 159 -13.82 6.49 2.60
C GLY A 159 -12.76 7.57 2.38
N LEU A 160 -11.52 7.18 2.13
CA LEU A 160 -10.43 8.10 1.79
C LEU A 160 -10.69 8.81 0.45
N TYR A 161 -11.15 8.10 -0.59
CA TYR A 161 -11.52 8.71 -1.87
C TYR A 161 -12.72 9.64 -1.75
N VAL A 162 -13.74 9.29 -0.96
CA VAL A 162 -14.90 10.14 -0.68
C VAL A 162 -14.46 11.44 0.02
N ARG A 163 -13.52 11.33 0.95
CA ARG A 163 -12.93 12.50 1.59
C ARG A 163 -12.15 13.35 0.58
N ALA A 164 -11.30 12.74 -0.24
CA ALA A 164 -10.52 13.45 -1.26
C ALA A 164 -11.45 14.19 -2.24
N ARG A 165 -12.52 13.55 -2.71
CA ARG A 165 -13.52 14.16 -3.59
C ARG A 165 -14.09 15.48 -3.06
N ARG A 166 -14.24 15.60 -1.74
CA ARG A 166 -14.81 16.81 -1.10
C ARG A 166 -13.84 18.00 -1.10
N HIS A 167 -12.52 17.73 -1.24
CA HIS A 167 -11.49 18.74 -1.10
C HIS A 167 -10.76 19.06 -2.41
N VAL A 168 -10.96 18.24 -3.45
CA VAL A 168 -10.35 18.45 -4.77
C VAL A 168 -11.39 18.88 -5.79
N ALA A 169 -10.98 19.70 -6.78
CA ALA A 169 -11.82 20.19 -7.85
C ALA A 169 -11.38 19.66 -9.23
N GLY A 170 -12.13 19.94 -10.27
CA GLY A 170 -11.78 19.68 -11.66
C GLY A 170 -11.51 18.17 -11.94
N GLN A 171 -10.38 17.89 -12.56
CA GLN A 171 -9.99 16.53 -12.94
C GLN A 171 -9.75 15.60 -11.73
N GLY A 172 -9.21 16.14 -10.63
CA GLY A 172 -9.01 15.38 -9.41
C GLY A 172 -10.32 14.86 -8.80
N ARG A 173 -11.39 15.65 -8.87
CA ARG A 173 -12.72 15.24 -8.43
C ARG A 173 -13.29 14.14 -9.31
N LYS A 174 -13.21 14.29 -10.64
CA LYS A 174 -13.65 13.25 -11.60
C LYS A 174 -12.91 11.93 -11.38
N LEU A 175 -11.60 12.00 -11.15
CA LEU A 175 -10.79 10.84 -10.83
C LEU A 175 -11.27 10.14 -9.56
N ALA A 176 -11.46 10.90 -8.47
CA ALA A 176 -11.96 10.35 -7.22
C ALA A 176 -13.35 9.71 -7.39
N GLU A 177 -14.24 10.32 -8.16
CA GLU A 177 -15.57 9.78 -8.47
C GLU A 177 -15.49 8.46 -9.25
N THR A 178 -14.61 8.36 -10.24
CA THR A 178 -14.38 7.12 -10.99
C THR A 178 -13.91 5.99 -10.06
N TYR A 179 -12.93 6.27 -9.19
CA TYR A 179 -12.48 5.28 -8.23
C TYR A 179 -13.54 4.91 -7.20
N ILE A 180 -14.32 5.87 -6.68
CA ILE A 180 -15.43 5.60 -5.75
C ILE A 180 -16.44 4.67 -6.42
N ALA A 181 -16.90 4.99 -7.63
CA ALA A 181 -17.90 4.19 -8.33
C ALA A 181 -17.40 2.76 -8.60
N GLY A 182 -16.20 2.61 -9.17
CA GLY A 182 -15.62 1.32 -9.49
C GLY A 182 -15.35 0.47 -8.24
N TYR A 183 -14.71 1.06 -7.23
CA TYR A 183 -14.40 0.33 -6.00
C TYR A 183 -15.63 0.01 -5.16
N THR A 184 -16.67 0.83 -5.17
CA THR A 184 -17.94 0.51 -4.51
C THR A 184 -18.62 -0.68 -5.19
N ALA A 185 -18.65 -0.71 -6.51
CA ALA A 185 -19.21 -1.83 -7.26
C ALA A 185 -18.49 -3.15 -6.97
N THR A 186 -17.15 -3.16 -7.02
CA THR A 186 -16.37 -4.37 -6.75
C THR A 186 -16.41 -4.78 -5.28
N THR A 187 -16.44 -3.82 -4.34
CA THR A 187 -16.63 -4.12 -2.92
C THR A 187 -18.02 -4.71 -2.65
N GLY A 188 -19.03 -4.27 -3.39
CA GLY A 188 -20.37 -4.89 -3.39
C GLY A 188 -20.34 -6.35 -3.84
N LEU A 189 -19.56 -6.69 -4.88
CA LEU A 189 -19.36 -8.08 -5.31
C LEU A 189 -18.65 -8.91 -4.22
N TRP A 190 -17.63 -8.35 -3.57
CA TRP A 190 -16.96 -9.01 -2.44
C TRP A 190 -17.91 -9.25 -1.27
N LEU A 191 -18.76 -8.26 -0.93
CA LEU A 191 -19.78 -8.39 0.11
C LEU A 191 -20.84 -9.44 -0.28
N ALA A 192 -21.34 -9.41 -1.50
CA ALA A 192 -22.28 -10.40 -2.00
C ALA A 192 -21.70 -11.82 -1.98
N SER A 193 -20.40 -11.97 -2.23
CA SER A 193 -19.72 -13.26 -2.21
C SER A 193 -19.78 -13.96 -0.85
N ILE A 194 -19.98 -13.23 0.25
CA ILE A 194 -20.11 -13.79 1.59
C ILE A 194 -21.32 -14.74 1.68
N PHE A 195 -22.38 -14.42 0.93
CA PHE A 195 -23.62 -15.17 0.91
C PHE A 195 -23.66 -16.26 -0.17
N VAL A 196 -22.65 -16.31 -1.05
CA VAL A 196 -22.54 -17.32 -2.11
C VAL A 196 -21.80 -18.55 -1.58
N PRO A 197 -22.33 -19.78 -1.75
CA PRO A 197 -21.60 -20.99 -1.34
C PRO A 197 -20.36 -21.23 -2.20
N SER A 198 -19.39 -21.99 -1.67
CA SER A 198 -18.28 -22.51 -2.48
C SER A 198 -18.76 -23.67 -3.39
N PRO A 199 -18.26 -23.83 -4.61
CA PRO A 199 -17.16 -23.14 -5.29
C PRO A 199 -17.52 -21.85 -6.02
N PRO A 200 -18.81 -21.51 -6.36
CA PRO A 200 -19.13 -20.33 -7.19
C PRO A 200 -18.68 -18.99 -6.59
N ARG A 201 -18.47 -18.90 -5.28
CA ARG A 201 -17.85 -17.73 -4.61
C ARG A 201 -16.55 -17.30 -5.27
N TYR A 202 -15.70 -18.23 -5.65
CA TYR A 202 -14.39 -17.92 -6.24
C TYR A 202 -14.52 -17.31 -7.64
N ALA A 203 -15.57 -17.66 -8.39
CA ALA A 203 -15.88 -17.00 -9.65
C ALA A 203 -16.27 -15.53 -9.44
N VAL A 204 -17.04 -15.22 -8.39
CA VAL A 204 -17.38 -13.83 -8.03
C VAL A 204 -16.11 -13.04 -7.67
N TRP A 205 -15.18 -13.63 -6.91
CA TRP A 205 -13.91 -13.00 -6.58
C TRP A 205 -13.06 -12.72 -7.83
N PHE A 206 -13.01 -13.68 -8.74
CA PHE A 206 -12.29 -13.52 -10.01
C PHE A 206 -12.85 -12.36 -10.84
N VAL A 207 -14.18 -12.29 -11.01
CA VAL A 207 -14.86 -11.20 -11.72
C VAL A 207 -14.58 -9.85 -11.04
N ALA A 208 -14.74 -9.77 -9.71
CA ALA A 208 -14.45 -8.57 -8.95
C ALA A 208 -13.01 -8.11 -9.14
N MET A 209 -12.05 -9.06 -9.16
CA MET A 209 -10.62 -8.76 -9.33
C MET A 209 -10.29 -8.27 -10.74
N VAL A 210 -10.88 -8.87 -11.77
CA VAL A 210 -10.70 -8.41 -13.17
C VAL A 210 -11.21 -6.98 -13.34
N ILE A 211 -12.38 -6.67 -12.77
CA ILE A 211 -12.92 -5.31 -12.80
C ILE A 211 -11.99 -4.36 -12.02
N ASP A 212 -11.52 -4.75 -10.85
CA ASP A 212 -10.59 -3.95 -10.04
C ASP A 212 -9.30 -3.60 -10.78
N LEU A 213 -8.73 -4.53 -11.52
CA LEU A 213 -7.53 -4.30 -12.35
C LEU A 213 -7.80 -3.33 -13.50
N ALA A 214 -9.01 -3.32 -14.05
CA ALA A 214 -9.39 -2.45 -15.14
C ALA A 214 -9.63 -0.99 -14.71
N ILE A 215 -10.02 -0.74 -13.45
CA ILE A 215 -10.36 0.62 -12.97
C ILE A 215 -9.19 1.62 -13.11
N PRO A 216 -7.96 1.35 -12.64
CA PRO A 216 -6.85 2.28 -12.78
C PRO A 216 -6.44 2.51 -14.22
N THR A 217 -6.53 1.47 -15.08
CA THR A 217 -6.15 1.60 -16.50
C THR A 217 -7.07 2.55 -17.24
N HIS A 218 -8.38 2.47 -16.97
CA HIS A 218 -9.36 3.43 -17.52
C HIS A 218 -9.18 4.84 -16.96
N ALA A 219 -8.92 4.95 -15.65
CA ALA A 219 -8.67 6.23 -15.01
C ALA A 219 -7.41 6.92 -15.56
N TRP A 220 -6.35 6.16 -15.86
CA TRP A 220 -5.11 6.70 -16.45
C TRP A 220 -5.29 7.13 -17.90
N ALA A 221 -6.05 6.39 -18.69
CA ALA A 221 -6.34 6.77 -20.08
C ALA A 221 -7.09 8.12 -20.15
N ALA A 222 -7.92 8.44 -19.16
CA ALA A 222 -8.64 9.71 -19.06
C ALA A 222 -7.77 10.91 -18.61
N LEU A 223 -6.59 10.64 -17.98
CA LEU A 223 -5.72 11.65 -17.35
C LEU A 223 -4.40 11.84 -18.11
N LYS A 224 -4.45 12.03 -19.41
CA LYS A 224 -3.25 12.16 -20.29
C LYS A 224 -2.23 13.23 -19.87
N GLU A 225 -2.57 14.17 -19.00
CA GLU A 225 -1.72 15.32 -18.64
C GLU A 225 -1.12 15.28 -17.23
N HIS A 226 -1.48 14.33 -16.37
CA HIS A 226 -0.99 14.29 -14.99
C HIS A 226 -0.15 13.03 -14.77
N SER A 227 1.16 13.18 -15.00
CA SER A 227 2.13 12.10 -14.74
C SER A 227 2.16 11.75 -13.25
N VAL A 228 1.96 10.45 -12.96
CA VAL A 228 2.28 9.86 -11.68
C VAL A 228 3.78 10.03 -11.46
N VAL A 229 4.22 10.42 -10.27
CA VAL A 229 5.65 10.47 -9.95
C VAL A 229 6.16 9.03 -9.85
N VAL A 230 6.69 8.52 -10.96
CA VAL A 230 7.06 7.10 -11.14
C VAL A 230 8.25 6.72 -10.26
N SER A 231 9.18 7.65 -9.97
CA SER A 231 10.40 7.38 -9.22
C SER A 231 10.12 6.84 -7.81
N HIS A 232 9.23 7.48 -7.06
CA HIS A 232 8.85 7.03 -5.70
C HIS A 232 8.07 5.71 -5.67
N LEU A 233 7.28 5.46 -6.72
CA LEU A 233 6.59 4.18 -6.84
C LEU A 233 7.58 3.03 -7.00
N THR A 234 8.58 3.18 -7.87
CA THR A 234 9.57 2.13 -8.15
C THR A 234 10.35 1.76 -6.89
N GLU A 235 10.80 2.74 -6.11
CA GLU A 235 11.50 2.51 -4.86
C GLU A 235 10.62 1.75 -3.86
N ARG A 236 9.38 2.17 -3.69
CA ARG A 236 8.43 1.57 -2.76
C ARG A 236 8.05 0.14 -3.16
N TYR A 237 7.83 -0.11 -4.46
CA TYR A 237 7.61 -1.47 -4.97
C TYR A 237 8.84 -2.35 -4.75
N GLY A 238 10.05 -1.84 -5.03
CA GLY A 238 11.30 -2.56 -4.80
C GLY A 238 11.45 -2.97 -3.33
N THR A 239 11.28 -2.04 -2.40
CA THR A 239 11.34 -2.29 -0.95
C THR A 239 10.31 -3.33 -0.51
N PHE A 240 9.06 -3.21 -0.95
CA PHE A 240 8.01 -4.19 -0.64
C PHE A 240 8.36 -5.59 -1.12
N PHE A 241 8.79 -5.75 -2.38
CA PHE A 241 9.17 -7.05 -2.92
C PHE A 241 10.39 -7.66 -2.22
N ILE A 242 11.38 -6.86 -1.83
CA ILE A 242 12.53 -7.34 -1.05
C ILE A 242 12.06 -7.90 0.30
N ILE A 243 11.17 -7.22 1.00
CA ILE A 243 10.61 -7.66 2.29
C ILE A 243 9.80 -8.95 2.10
N VAL A 244 8.97 -9.04 1.07
CA VAL A 244 8.18 -10.23 0.73
C VAL A 244 9.09 -11.42 0.42
N LEU A 245 10.11 -11.24 -0.40
CA LEU A 245 11.07 -12.31 -0.75
C LEU A 245 11.86 -12.77 0.48
N GLY A 246 12.33 -11.82 1.30
CA GLY A 246 13.02 -12.14 2.55
C GLY A 246 12.16 -12.93 3.53
N GLY A 247 10.91 -12.50 3.73
CA GLY A 247 9.94 -13.19 4.59
C GLY A 247 9.58 -14.59 4.07
N SER A 248 9.37 -14.72 2.77
CA SER A 248 9.05 -16.01 2.13
C SER A 248 10.23 -16.99 2.22
N SER A 249 11.44 -16.52 1.99
CA SER A 249 12.66 -17.34 2.15
C SER A 249 12.83 -17.84 3.58
N ALA A 250 12.63 -16.99 4.57
CA ALA A 250 12.66 -17.36 5.98
C ALA A 250 11.56 -18.38 6.35
N ALA A 251 10.37 -18.29 5.74
CA ALA A 251 9.29 -19.26 5.95
C ALA A 251 9.65 -20.64 5.37
N VAL A 252 10.24 -20.70 4.19
CA VAL A 252 10.70 -21.94 3.55
C VAL A 252 11.78 -22.62 4.40
N VAL A 253 12.79 -21.86 4.86
CA VAL A 253 13.86 -22.40 5.72
C VAL A 253 13.31 -22.97 7.01
N ARG A 254 12.38 -22.26 7.68
CA ARG A 254 11.72 -22.78 8.90
C ARG A 254 10.91 -24.05 8.63
N GLY A 255 10.22 -24.11 7.50
CA GLY A 255 9.46 -25.30 7.09
C GLY A 255 10.36 -26.52 6.86
N SER A 256 11.50 -26.33 6.20
CA SER A 256 12.49 -27.39 5.94
C SER A 256 13.10 -27.93 7.24
N LEU A 257 13.45 -27.06 8.18
CA LEU A 257 14.01 -27.47 9.48
C LEU A 257 12.98 -28.25 10.32
N ALA A 258 11.71 -27.86 10.28
CA ALA A 258 10.64 -28.57 10.98
C ALA A 258 10.37 -29.96 10.40
N SER A 259 10.49 -30.15 9.08
CA SER A 259 10.35 -31.47 8.44
C SER A 259 11.52 -32.41 8.79
N THR A 260 12.73 -31.90 8.79
CA THR A 260 13.93 -32.65 9.17
C THR A 260 13.88 -33.11 10.62
N SER A 261 13.42 -32.26 11.54
CA SER A 261 13.28 -32.60 12.95
C SER A 261 12.20 -33.66 13.23
N ARG A 262 11.15 -33.74 12.42
CA ARG A 262 10.13 -34.81 12.48
C ARG A 262 10.68 -36.14 11.97
N SER A 263 11.41 -36.13 10.87
CA SER A 263 12.02 -37.32 10.29
C SER A 263 12.99 -37.97 11.29
N ASN A 264 13.80 -37.16 11.99
CA ASN A 264 14.79 -37.65 12.96
C ASN A 264 14.16 -38.23 14.26
N ARG A 265 12.96 -37.75 14.66
CA ARG A 265 12.20 -38.33 15.80
C ARG A 265 11.49 -39.63 15.46
N GLY A 266 11.12 -39.83 14.18
CA GLY A 266 10.48 -41.08 13.73
C GLY A 266 11.48 -42.24 13.53
N SER A 267 12.79 -41.95 13.45
CA SER A 267 13.84 -42.92 13.24
C SER A 267 14.56 -43.39 14.53
N SER A 268 14.12 -42.94 15.70
CA SER A 268 14.66 -43.46 16.97
C SER A 268 14.12 -44.92 17.20
N PRO A 269 15.00 -45.95 17.18
CA PRO A 269 14.56 -47.31 17.43
C PRO A 269 14.07 -47.39 18.87
N SER A 270 12.86 -47.90 19.05
CA SER A 270 12.37 -48.35 20.37
C SER A 270 13.35 -49.37 20.92
N MET A 271 14.17 -48.99 21.87
CA MET A 271 14.87 -49.94 22.72
C MET A 271 13.81 -50.63 23.56
N VAL A 272 13.36 -51.78 23.10
CA VAL A 272 12.64 -52.74 23.91
C VAL A 272 13.70 -53.58 24.64
N SER A 273 13.79 -53.38 25.90
CA SER A 273 14.45 -54.29 26.82
C SER A 273 13.42 -55.15 27.54
#